data_21689bb5634ef2913c726972a09c52b2
#
_entry.id   21689bb5634ef2913c726972a09c52b2
#
_cell.length_a   1.000
_cell.length_b   1.000
_cell.length_c   1.000
_cell.angle_alpha   90.00
_cell.angle_beta   90.00
_cell.angle_gamma   90.00
#
_symmetry.space_group_name_H-M   'P 1'
#
loop_
_entity.id
_entity.type
_entity.pdbx_description
1 polymer ?
#
loop_
_entity_poly.entity_id
_entity_poly.type
_entity_poly.pdbx_seq_one_letter_code
_entity_poly.pdbx_strand_id
1 'polypeptide(L)'
;ETLKFLCPVPGYDRHFSVCEHFGIEMICVEMTETGPNMDQIEALVQRDPSIIGIWCVPKYSNPTGHTYSKETVRRVANLPNLAGNHFQIMWDNAYIVHHINDYPDELPDLFALAKKVGAADQIAIFASTSKITMAGSGVAFMASTPNQLGRFEKYLSDQTIGFDKVNQLRHVHFLKDAAGIEAHMAKHRLLIKPKFDLVLSKLATLDGRNIASWTQPNGGYFISLNTRPGLADVVVDLAAGAGVKLTPAGSTFPYGKDPLNQNIRIAPTYPSIDELDQAMDVFVTCLELATLRN
;
A
#
# COMPACT_ATOMS: atom_id res chain seq x y z
N GLU A 1 6.93 16.65 23.72
CA GLU A 1 7.72 15.92 22.71
C GLU A 1 6.83 15.63 21.52
N THR A 2 7.32 15.86 20.28
CA THR A 2 6.55 15.60 19.06
C THR A 2 6.44 14.09 18.86
N LEU A 3 5.23 13.59 18.69
CA LEU A 3 4.98 12.17 18.41
C LEU A 3 5.41 11.85 16.97
N LYS A 4 5.98 10.66 16.76
CA LYS A 4 6.49 10.21 15.48
C LYS A 4 5.88 8.88 15.05
N PHE A 5 5.78 8.70 13.73
CA PHE A 5 5.26 7.48 13.12
C PHE A 5 6.18 6.99 12.00
N LEU A 6 6.44 5.69 11.96
CA LEU A 6 7.23 5.08 10.90
C LEU A 6 6.36 4.89 9.66
N CYS A 7 6.88 5.36 8.54
CA CYS A 7 6.22 5.32 7.25
C CYS A 7 7.12 4.59 6.23
N PRO A 8 6.85 3.31 5.92
CA PRO A 8 7.54 2.62 4.83
C PRO A 8 7.33 3.34 3.50
N VAL A 9 8.42 3.60 2.77
CA VAL A 9 8.43 4.35 1.51
C VAL A 9 9.14 3.59 0.39
N PRO A 10 8.64 3.68 -0.86
CA PRO A 10 7.43 4.38 -1.26
C PRO A 10 6.19 3.75 -0.63
N GLY A 11 5.18 4.56 -0.27
CA GLY A 11 4.03 4.15 0.51
C GLY A 11 2.71 4.82 0.09
N TYR A 12 1.67 4.65 0.90
CA TYR A 12 0.34 5.16 0.62
C TYR A 12 0.14 6.57 1.16
N ASP A 13 -0.12 7.51 0.28
CA ASP A 13 -0.28 8.94 0.55
C ASP A 13 -1.35 9.28 1.61
N ARG A 14 -2.42 8.47 1.74
CA ARG A 14 -3.44 8.70 2.76
C ARG A 14 -2.97 8.43 4.18
N HIS A 15 -2.08 7.46 4.37
CA HIS A 15 -1.43 7.26 5.66
C HIS A 15 -0.63 8.49 6.07
N PHE A 16 0.06 9.11 5.12
CA PHE A 16 0.85 10.33 5.37
C PHE A 16 -0.06 11.50 5.71
N SER A 17 -1.14 11.71 4.95
CA SER A 17 -2.07 12.80 5.22
C SER A 17 -2.79 12.67 6.58
N VAL A 18 -2.99 11.44 7.09
CA VAL A 18 -3.49 11.22 8.44
C VAL A 18 -2.47 11.69 9.49
N CYS A 19 -1.19 11.33 9.32
CA CYS A 19 -0.14 11.80 10.22
C CYS A 19 -0.02 13.34 10.21
N GLU A 20 -0.04 13.95 9.03
CA GLU A 20 -0.02 15.42 8.88
C GLU A 20 -1.20 16.09 9.59
N HIS A 21 -2.40 15.55 9.42
CA HIS A 21 -3.61 16.08 10.07
C HIS A 21 -3.50 16.11 11.59
N PHE A 22 -2.88 15.10 12.19
CA PHE A 22 -2.69 15.01 13.62
C PHE A 22 -1.37 15.61 14.14
N GLY A 23 -0.59 16.24 13.27
CA GLY A 23 0.70 16.83 13.65
C GLY A 23 1.74 15.79 14.07
N ILE A 24 1.62 14.56 13.59
CA ILE A 24 2.55 13.46 13.85
C ILE A 24 3.70 13.55 12.83
N GLU A 25 4.93 13.64 13.31
CA GLU A 25 6.13 13.63 12.46
C GLU A 25 6.29 12.25 11.81
N MET A 26 6.63 12.24 10.53
CA MET A 26 6.81 11.00 9.77
C MET A 26 8.28 10.69 9.54
N ILE A 27 8.68 9.48 9.89
CA ILE A 27 10.03 8.95 9.64
C ILE A 27 9.94 7.95 8.49
N CYS A 28 10.62 8.27 7.39
CA CYS A 28 10.72 7.37 6.25
C CYS A 28 11.55 6.12 6.59
N VAL A 29 11.03 4.96 6.23
CA VAL A 29 11.72 3.67 6.31
C VAL A 29 11.73 3.03 4.93
N GLU A 30 12.87 2.54 4.50
CA GLU A 30 13.02 1.91 3.18
C GLU A 30 12.16 0.65 3.06
N MET A 31 11.44 0.52 1.93
CA MET A 31 10.78 -0.72 1.52
C MET A 31 11.76 -1.60 0.75
N THR A 32 11.82 -2.87 1.14
CA THR A 32 12.52 -3.94 0.41
C THR A 32 11.54 -4.86 -0.28
N GLU A 33 12.01 -5.83 -1.06
CA GLU A 33 11.16 -6.84 -1.71
C GLU A 33 10.39 -7.73 -0.73
N THR A 34 10.86 -7.81 0.52
CA THR A 34 10.26 -8.66 1.57
C THR A 34 9.49 -7.88 2.64
N GLY A 35 9.28 -6.58 2.44
CA GLY A 35 8.65 -5.65 3.37
C GLY A 35 9.58 -4.52 3.79
N PRO A 36 9.26 -3.73 4.82
CA PRO A 36 10.10 -2.63 5.26
C PRO A 36 11.43 -3.14 5.84
N ASN A 37 12.46 -2.31 5.77
CA ASN A 37 13.78 -2.60 6.34
C ASN A 37 13.68 -2.71 7.87
N MET A 38 13.59 -3.95 8.35
CA MET A 38 13.36 -4.22 9.76
C MET A 38 14.57 -3.86 10.64
N ASP A 39 15.80 -3.92 10.12
CA ASP A 39 16.99 -3.54 10.89
C ASP A 39 16.97 -2.02 11.17
N GLN A 40 16.57 -1.22 10.18
CA GLN A 40 16.36 0.21 10.35
C GLN A 40 15.25 0.50 11.38
N ILE A 41 14.12 -0.20 11.27
CA ILE A 41 12.97 0.00 12.17
C ILE A 41 13.35 -0.32 13.62
N GLU A 42 13.91 -1.50 13.87
CA GLU A 42 14.27 -1.94 15.22
C GLU A 42 15.31 -1.00 15.87
N ALA A 43 16.29 -0.54 15.11
CA ALA A 43 17.25 0.44 15.59
C ALA A 43 16.61 1.80 15.94
N LEU A 44 15.62 2.25 15.16
CA LEU A 44 14.91 3.51 15.41
C LEU A 44 14.05 3.42 16.68
N VAL A 45 13.20 2.39 16.81
CA VAL A 45 12.28 2.28 17.96
C VAL A 45 12.98 2.04 19.27
N GLN A 46 14.17 1.43 19.27
CA GLN A 46 14.98 1.25 20.49
C GLN A 46 15.64 2.55 20.97
N ARG A 47 15.87 3.50 20.05
CA ARG A 47 16.58 4.76 20.36
C ARG A 47 15.66 5.92 20.66
N ASP A 48 14.48 5.94 20.06
CA ASP A 48 13.56 7.08 20.10
C ASP A 48 12.19 6.66 20.62
N PRO A 49 11.89 6.88 21.93
CA PRO A 49 10.60 6.54 22.52
C PRO A 49 9.45 7.44 22.04
N SER A 50 9.72 8.51 21.30
CA SER A 50 8.67 9.33 20.68
C SER A 50 8.03 8.67 19.45
N ILE A 51 8.61 7.57 18.94
CA ILE A 51 8.04 6.78 17.85
C ILE A 51 6.92 5.89 18.43
N ILE A 52 5.68 6.22 18.06
CA ILE A 52 4.47 5.61 18.64
C ILE A 52 3.80 4.59 17.72
N GLY A 53 4.30 4.36 16.52
CA GLY A 53 3.70 3.36 15.65
C GLY A 53 4.28 3.30 14.24
N ILE A 54 3.69 2.40 13.46
CA ILE A 54 4.05 2.13 12.07
C ILE A 54 2.81 1.87 11.22
N TRP A 55 2.81 2.38 9.98
CA TRP A 55 1.87 1.97 8.95
C TRP A 55 2.41 0.75 8.17
N CYS A 56 1.58 -0.26 7.97
CA CYS A 56 1.92 -1.44 7.19
C CYS A 56 0.83 -1.74 6.16
N VAL A 57 1.22 -1.91 4.89
CA VAL A 57 0.38 -2.50 3.85
C VAL A 57 1.02 -3.83 3.44
N PRO A 58 0.71 -4.94 4.14
CA PRO A 58 1.58 -6.12 4.18
C PRO A 58 1.48 -7.03 2.96
N LYS A 59 0.41 -6.93 2.20
CA LYS A 59 0.21 -7.76 1.00
C LYS A 59 -0.12 -6.89 -0.19
N TYR A 60 0.65 -7.08 -1.26
CA TYR A 60 0.53 -6.28 -2.48
C TYR A 60 0.59 -4.79 -2.19
N SER A 61 1.62 -4.38 -1.46
CA SER A 61 1.83 -3.03 -0.92
C SER A 61 1.62 -1.93 -1.97
N ASN A 62 1.04 -0.82 -1.57
CA ASN A 62 0.89 0.36 -2.41
C ASN A 62 2.11 1.28 -2.21
N PRO A 63 2.94 1.56 -3.26
CA PRO A 63 2.77 1.17 -4.66
C PRO A 63 3.57 -0.06 -5.09
N THR A 64 4.41 -0.65 -4.23
CA THR A 64 5.43 -1.62 -4.62
C THR A 64 4.89 -2.97 -5.10
N GLY A 65 3.70 -3.35 -4.66
CA GLY A 65 3.13 -4.66 -4.92
C GLY A 65 3.78 -5.81 -4.14
N HIS A 66 4.74 -5.51 -3.26
CA HIS A 66 5.43 -6.51 -2.45
C HIS A 66 4.54 -7.08 -1.35
N THR A 67 4.78 -8.34 -1.00
CA THR A 67 4.16 -9.02 0.15
C THR A 67 5.21 -9.27 1.22
N TYR A 68 4.89 -8.95 2.48
CA TYR A 68 5.83 -9.13 3.60
C TYR A 68 6.17 -10.60 3.80
N SER A 69 7.44 -10.89 3.98
CA SER A 69 7.93 -12.25 4.26
C SER A 69 7.51 -12.73 5.66
N LYS A 70 7.59 -14.05 5.87
CA LYS A 70 7.34 -14.66 7.20
C LYS A 70 8.23 -14.05 8.28
N GLU A 71 9.48 -13.77 7.95
CA GLU A 71 10.43 -13.16 8.88
C GLU A 71 10.08 -11.70 9.17
N THR A 72 9.73 -10.92 8.15
CA THR A 72 9.28 -9.53 8.33
C THR A 72 8.06 -9.46 9.25
N VAL A 73 7.02 -10.29 9.01
CA VAL A 73 5.81 -10.30 9.84
C VAL A 73 6.11 -10.70 11.28
N ARG A 74 7.02 -11.69 11.49
CA ARG A 74 7.47 -12.09 12.82
C ARG A 74 8.16 -10.94 13.57
N ARG A 75 9.05 -10.21 12.88
CA ARG A 75 9.76 -9.05 13.46
C ARG A 75 8.80 -7.90 13.75
N VAL A 76 7.88 -7.59 12.83
CA VAL A 76 6.82 -6.59 13.06
C VAL A 76 5.99 -6.95 14.29
N ALA A 77 5.56 -8.21 14.46
CA ALA A 77 4.79 -8.65 15.61
C ALA A 77 5.51 -8.40 16.95
N ASN A 78 6.84 -8.34 16.97
CA ASN A 78 7.65 -8.12 18.16
C ASN A 78 8.01 -6.65 18.42
N LEU A 79 7.73 -5.73 17.50
CA LEU A 79 8.10 -4.30 17.65
C LEU A 79 7.61 -3.67 18.94
N PRO A 80 6.38 -3.92 19.44
CA PRO A 80 5.95 -3.34 20.71
C PRO A 80 6.82 -3.73 21.91
N ASN A 81 7.44 -4.92 21.88
CA ASN A 81 8.36 -5.35 22.94
C ASN A 81 9.71 -4.60 22.90
N LEU A 82 10.07 -4.02 21.76
CA LEU A 82 11.27 -3.20 21.61
C LEU A 82 11.00 -1.72 21.83
N ALA A 83 9.84 -1.22 21.37
CA ALA A 83 9.47 0.18 21.40
C ALA A 83 8.71 0.60 22.67
N GLY A 84 8.06 -0.36 23.34
CA GLY A 84 7.20 -0.12 24.49
C GLY A 84 5.70 -0.26 24.20
N ASN A 85 4.89 -0.33 25.26
CA ASN A 85 3.45 -0.64 25.17
C ASN A 85 2.60 0.44 24.48
N HIS A 86 3.14 1.62 24.24
CA HIS A 86 2.48 2.70 23.51
C HIS A 86 2.58 2.57 22.00
N PHE A 87 3.50 1.73 21.50
CA PHE A 87 3.71 1.53 20.06
C PHE A 87 2.55 0.79 19.43
N GLN A 88 2.03 1.31 18.31
CA GLN A 88 0.88 0.75 17.62
C GLN A 88 1.25 0.30 16.20
N ILE A 89 0.78 -0.87 15.79
CA ILE A 89 0.92 -1.39 14.44
C ILE A 89 -0.42 -1.22 13.71
N MET A 90 -0.44 -0.34 12.71
CA MET A 90 -1.57 -0.12 11.83
C MET A 90 -1.42 -1.02 10.61
N TRP A 91 -2.16 -2.13 10.57
CA TRP A 91 -2.04 -3.21 9.58
C TRP A 91 -3.16 -3.12 8.55
N ASP A 92 -2.88 -2.47 7.42
CA ASP A 92 -3.87 -2.20 6.36
C ASP A 92 -3.91 -3.33 5.33
N ASN A 93 -4.92 -4.16 5.41
CA ASN A 93 -5.18 -5.29 4.51
C ASN A 93 -5.98 -4.89 3.26
N ALA A 94 -5.78 -3.71 2.71
CA ALA A 94 -6.54 -3.19 1.57
C ALA A 94 -6.55 -4.11 0.34
N TYR A 95 -5.49 -4.92 0.15
CA TYR A 95 -5.29 -5.74 -1.06
C TYR A 95 -5.22 -7.26 -0.80
N ILE A 96 -5.60 -7.72 0.38
CA ILE A 96 -5.38 -9.12 0.80
C ILE A 96 -5.97 -10.18 -0.15
N VAL A 97 -7.03 -9.86 -0.89
CA VAL A 97 -7.71 -10.75 -1.85
C VAL A 97 -7.51 -10.35 -3.33
N HIS A 98 -6.59 -9.41 -3.61
CA HIS A 98 -6.41 -8.84 -4.95
C HIS A 98 -5.27 -9.53 -5.72
N HIS A 99 -5.34 -10.86 -5.82
CA HIS A 99 -4.36 -11.63 -6.61
C HIS A 99 -4.57 -11.42 -8.11
N ILE A 100 -3.49 -11.29 -8.86
CA ILE A 100 -3.52 -11.28 -10.34
C ILE A 100 -2.97 -12.58 -10.94
N ASN A 101 -2.36 -13.44 -10.13
CA ASN A 101 -1.85 -14.74 -10.51
C ASN A 101 -2.69 -15.87 -9.88
N ASP A 102 -2.54 -17.10 -10.39
CA ASP A 102 -3.26 -18.27 -9.89
C ASP A 102 -2.78 -18.74 -8.52
N TYR A 103 -1.55 -18.39 -8.17
CA TYR A 103 -0.94 -18.70 -6.88
C TYR A 103 -0.76 -17.40 -6.09
N PRO A 104 -1.69 -17.11 -5.13
CA PRO A 104 -1.60 -15.92 -4.31
C PRO A 104 -0.39 -16.00 -3.37
N ASP A 105 0.22 -14.83 -3.13
CA ASP A 105 1.25 -14.73 -2.09
C ASP A 105 0.66 -15.13 -0.74
N GLU A 106 1.45 -15.82 0.08
CA GLU A 106 1.08 -16.13 1.45
C GLU A 106 1.48 -14.99 2.39
N LEU A 107 0.56 -14.56 3.23
CA LEU A 107 0.80 -13.61 4.31
C LEU A 107 0.56 -14.30 5.66
N PRO A 108 1.56 -14.36 6.56
CA PRO A 108 1.37 -14.91 7.90
C PRO A 108 0.35 -14.12 8.72
N ASP A 109 -0.33 -14.80 9.63
CA ASP A 109 -1.24 -14.17 10.58
C ASP A 109 -0.46 -13.38 11.64
N LEU A 110 -0.41 -12.05 11.46
CA LEU A 110 0.24 -11.13 12.39
C LEU A 110 -0.33 -11.26 13.81
N PHE A 111 -1.67 -11.37 13.93
CA PHE A 111 -2.33 -11.38 15.22
C PHE A 111 -1.99 -12.64 16.03
N ALA A 112 -1.93 -13.79 15.36
CA ALA A 112 -1.48 -15.03 15.98
C ALA A 112 -0.02 -14.97 16.43
N LEU A 113 0.85 -14.32 15.65
CA LEU A 113 2.26 -14.09 16.02
C LEU A 113 2.38 -13.13 17.19
N ALA A 114 1.66 -12.01 17.17
CA ALA A 114 1.67 -11.03 18.25
C ALA A 114 1.15 -11.60 19.58
N LYS A 115 0.13 -12.46 19.54
CA LYS A 115 -0.33 -13.19 20.75
C LYS A 115 0.76 -14.03 21.39
N LYS A 116 1.61 -14.69 20.59
CA LYS A 116 2.70 -15.53 21.11
C LYS A 116 3.76 -14.74 21.86
N VAL A 117 3.92 -13.46 21.53
CA VAL A 117 4.91 -12.57 22.15
C VAL A 117 4.29 -11.55 23.11
N GLY A 118 2.98 -11.66 23.39
CA GLY A 118 2.29 -10.78 24.33
C GLY A 118 1.99 -9.36 23.82
N ALA A 119 2.07 -9.12 22.49
CA ALA A 119 1.94 -7.81 21.86
C ALA A 119 0.62 -7.61 21.08
N ALA A 120 -0.40 -8.42 21.35
CA ALA A 120 -1.65 -8.37 20.56
C ALA A 120 -2.47 -7.08 20.80
N ASP A 121 -2.34 -6.46 21.98
CA ASP A 121 -3.04 -5.20 22.31
C ASP A 121 -2.51 -3.99 21.52
N GLN A 122 -1.37 -4.12 20.86
CA GLN A 122 -0.76 -3.07 20.03
C GLN A 122 -1.07 -3.22 18.53
N ILE A 123 -1.93 -4.16 18.15
CA ILE A 123 -2.26 -4.44 16.75
C ILE A 123 -3.65 -3.91 16.40
N ALA A 124 -3.74 -3.10 15.37
CA ALA A 124 -4.99 -2.73 14.70
C ALA A 124 -4.95 -3.18 13.25
N ILE A 125 -5.84 -4.12 12.89
CA ILE A 125 -5.96 -4.65 11.52
C ILE A 125 -7.15 -3.99 10.85
N PHE A 126 -6.94 -3.46 9.65
CA PHE A 126 -7.98 -2.83 8.85
C PHE A 126 -8.20 -3.57 7.54
N ALA A 127 -9.43 -3.63 7.10
CA ALA A 127 -9.83 -4.12 5.79
C ALA A 127 -11.08 -3.38 5.30
N SER A 128 -11.35 -3.40 4.01
CA SER A 128 -12.59 -2.86 3.47
C SER A 128 -12.99 -3.54 2.17
N THR A 129 -14.28 -3.44 1.83
CA THR A 129 -14.80 -3.91 0.53
C THR A 129 -14.74 -2.83 -0.55
N SER A 130 -14.18 -1.64 -0.27
CA SER A 130 -14.17 -0.50 -1.21
C SER A 130 -13.52 -0.80 -2.56
N LYS A 131 -12.51 -1.69 -2.57
CA LYS A 131 -11.83 -2.16 -3.79
C LYS A 131 -12.32 -3.54 -4.26
N ILE A 132 -13.22 -4.16 -3.52
CA ILE A 132 -13.83 -5.47 -3.83
C ILE A 132 -15.16 -5.27 -4.55
N THR A 133 -16.00 -4.35 -4.08
CA THR A 133 -17.35 -4.07 -4.62
C THR A 133 -17.38 -2.72 -5.32
N MET A 134 -17.86 -1.68 -4.63
CA MET A 134 -18.01 -0.34 -5.20
C MET A 134 -17.32 0.70 -4.33
N ALA A 135 -16.46 1.50 -4.93
CA ALA A 135 -15.87 2.67 -4.29
C ALA A 135 -16.95 3.63 -3.77
N GLY A 136 -16.77 4.17 -2.57
CA GLY A 136 -17.73 5.04 -1.93
C GLY A 136 -18.92 4.33 -1.26
N SER A 137 -19.12 3.03 -1.53
CA SER A 137 -20.15 2.20 -0.91
C SER A 137 -19.58 0.99 -0.16
N GLY A 138 -18.27 0.99 0.11
CA GLY A 138 -17.61 -0.10 0.83
C GLY A 138 -18.01 -0.18 2.31
N VAL A 139 -17.85 -1.36 2.87
CA VAL A 139 -17.90 -1.61 4.31
C VAL A 139 -16.47 -1.75 4.81
N ALA A 140 -16.11 -1.03 5.86
CA ALA A 140 -14.81 -1.12 6.50
C ALA A 140 -14.88 -1.99 7.75
N PHE A 141 -13.76 -2.64 8.07
CA PHE A 141 -13.62 -3.54 9.21
C PHE A 141 -12.36 -3.17 9.99
N MET A 142 -12.45 -3.26 11.29
CA MET A 142 -11.32 -3.21 12.19
C MET A 142 -11.33 -4.47 13.07
N ALA A 143 -10.16 -5.10 13.20
CA ALA A 143 -9.95 -6.22 14.11
C ALA A 143 -8.80 -5.91 15.08
N SER A 144 -9.00 -6.21 16.36
CA SER A 144 -8.02 -6.07 17.42
C SER A 144 -8.44 -6.91 18.64
N THR A 145 -7.78 -6.75 19.78
CA THR A 145 -8.23 -7.34 21.05
C THR A 145 -9.50 -6.67 21.56
N PRO A 146 -10.30 -7.34 22.42
CA PRO A 146 -11.47 -6.73 23.05
C PRO A 146 -11.14 -5.43 23.80
N ASN A 147 -9.96 -5.36 24.43
CA ASN A 147 -9.50 -4.16 25.14
C ASN A 147 -9.32 -2.97 24.18
N GLN A 148 -8.64 -3.16 23.05
CA GLN A 148 -8.45 -2.10 22.05
C GLN A 148 -9.77 -1.74 21.35
N LEU A 149 -10.59 -2.73 21.02
CA LEU A 149 -11.90 -2.46 20.40
C LEU A 149 -12.80 -1.65 21.33
N GLY A 150 -12.86 -1.97 22.64
CA GLY A 150 -13.66 -1.20 23.59
C GLY A 150 -13.19 0.26 23.74
N ARG A 151 -11.89 0.51 23.63
CA ARG A 151 -11.35 1.89 23.57
C ARG A 151 -11.77 2.60 22.27
N PHE A 152 -11.67 1.92 21.14
CA PHE A 152 -12.07 2.47 19.86
C PHE A 152 -13.57 2.74 19.78
N GLU A 153 -14.42 1.81 20.24
CA GLU A 153 -15.87 1.95 20.28
C GLU A 153 -16.33 3.17 21.07
N LYS A 154 -15.61 3.51 22.14
CA LYS A 154 -15.89 4.70 22.94
C LYS A 154 -15.76 5.99 22.11
N TYR A 155 -14.72 6.12 21.29
CA TYR A 155 -14.56 7.26 20.37
C TYR A 155 -15.54 7.20 19.21
N LEU A 156 -15.82 6.00 18.71
CA LEU A 156 -16.71 5.79 17.58
C LEU A 156 -18.16 6.14 17.93
N SER A 157 -18.59 5.91 19.17
CA SER A 157 -19.93 6.24 19.67
C SER A 157 -20.22 7.75 19.63
N ASP A 158 -19.19 8.60 19.70
CA ASP A 158 -19.33 10.05 19.56
C ASP A 158 -19.43 10.48 18.09
N GLN A 159 -19.00 9.64 17.15
CA GLN A 159 -19.02 9.95 15.71
C GLN A 159 -20.27 9.43 15.01
N THR A 160 -20.82 8.31 15.45
CA THR A 160 -22.00 7.68 14.84
C THR A 160 -22.80 6.85 15.84
N ILE A 161 -24.12 6.92 15.75
CA ILE A 161 -25.04 6.06 16.49
C ILE A 161 -25.07 4.65 15.87
N GLY A 162 -24.80 4.54 14.58
CA GLY A 162 -24.76 3.26 13.87
C GLY A 162 -24.40 3.43 12.39
N PHE A 163 -23.94 2.34 11.82
CA PHE A 163 -23.56 2.27 10.41
C PHE A 163 -24.76 1.97 9.52
N ASP A 164 -24.62 2.24 8.21
CA ASP A 164 -25.61 1.91 7.19
C ASP A 164 -25.84 0.39 7.09
N LYS A 165 -26.89 -0.09 7.76
CA LYS A 165 -27.24 -1.51 7.82
C LYS A 165 -27.79 -2.02 6.48
N VAL A 166 -28.38 -1.15 5.66
CA VAL A 166 -28.86 -1.52 4.32
C VAL A 166 -27.66 -1.84 3.43
N ASN A 167 -26.63 -1.00 3.48
CA ASN A 167 -25.40 -1.24 2.74
C ASN A 167 -24.67 -2.52 3.21
N GLN A 168 -24.62 -2.77 4.54
CA GLN A 168 -24.07 -4.03 5.07
C GLN A 168 -24.85 -5.23 4.54
N LEU A 169 -26.17 -5.19 4.56
CA LEU A 169 -27.04 -6.26 4.07
C LEU A 169 -26.86 -6.50 2.56
N ARG A 170 -26.69 -5.44 1.77
CA ARG A 170 -26.36 -5.55 0.33
C ARG A 170 -25.05 -6.34 0.12
N HIS A 171 -24.03 -6.07 0.91
CA HIS A 171 -22.75 -6.80 0.84
C HIS A 171 -22.92 -8.27 1.23
N VAL A 172 -23.68 -8.56 2.28
CA VAL A 172 -24.00 -9.94 2.69
C VAL A 172 -24.71 -10.71 1.58
N HIS A 173 -25.73 -10.09 0.95
CA HIS A 173 -26.45 -10.74 -0.15
C HIS A 173 -25.60 -10.92 -1.41
N PHE A 174 -24.73 -9.97 -1.71
CA PHE A 174 -23.88 -10.02 -2.89
C PHE A 174 -22.70 -10.97 -2.75
N LEU A 175 -21.94 -10.83 -1.68
CA LEU A 175 -20.72 -11.63 -1.44
C LEU A 175 -21.01 -12.99 -0.80
N LYS A 176 -22.07 -13.08 -0.01
CA LYS A 176 -22.54 -14.27 0.73
C LYS A 176 -21.54 -14.74 1.78
N ASP A 177 -20.43 -15.32 1.36
CA ASP A 177 -19.40 -15.95 2.19
C ASP A 177 -17.99 -15.79 1.56
N ALA A 178 -17.00 -16.45 2.15
CA ALA A 178 -15.62 -16.40 1.66
C ALA A 178 -15.49 -16.94 0.22
N ALA A 179 -16.21 -18.03 -0.12
CA ALA A 179 -16.20 -18.59 -1.47
C ALA A 179 -16.82 -17.61 -2.49
N GLY A 180 -17.86 -16.86 -2.09
CA GLY A 180 -18.44 -15.80 -2.89
C GLY A 180 -17.48 -14.65 -3.15
N ILE A 181 -16.68 -14.26 -2.14
CA ILE A 181 -15.61 -13.27 -2.30
C ILE A 181 -14.55 -13.78 -3.29
N GLU A 182 -14.07 -15.00 -3.13
CA GLU A 182 -13.07 -15.61 -4.02
C GLU A 182 -13.56 -15.68 -5.47
N ALA A 183 -14.80 -16.14 -5.69
CA ALA A 183 -15.39 -16.21 -7.01
C ALA A 183 -15.56 -14.82 -7.66
N HIS A 184 -15.88 -13.81 -6.86
CA HIS A 184 -15.97 -12.42 -7.33
C HIS A 184 -14.60 -11.87 -7.69
N MET A 185 -13.60 -12.07 -6.85
CA MET A 185 -12.23 -11.60 -7.10
C MET A 185 -11.55 -12.34 -8.26
N ALA A 186 -11.91 -13.59 -8.52
CA ALA A 186 -11.48 -14.29 -9.74
C ALA A 186 -11.96 -13.58 -11.02
N LYS A 187 -13.17 -13.00 -11.03
CA LYS A 187 -13.65 -12.18 -12.15
C LYS A 187 -12.88 -10.86 -12.26
N HIS A 188 -12.55 -10.20 -11.14
CA HIS A 188 -11.67 -9.04 -11.13
C HIS A 188 -10.32 -9.35 -11.75
N ARG A 189 -9.71 -10.49 -11.40
CA ARG A 189 -8.43 -10.94 -11.94
C ARG A 189 -8.45 -11.04 -13.46
N LEU A 190 -9.52 -11.61 -14.04
CA LEU A 190 -9.66 -11.72 -15.51
C LEU A 190 -9.66 -10.36 -16.21
N LEU A 191 -10.15 -9.30 -15.55
CA LEU A 191 -10.18 -7.95 -16.09
C LEU A 191 -8.87 -7.18 -15.85
N ILE A 192 -8.21 -7.43 -14.72
CA ILE A 192 -7.06 -6.65 -14.27
C ILE A 192 -5.74 -7.23 -14.78
N LYS A 193 -5.59 -8.57 -14.76
CA LYS A 193 -4.34 -9.22 -15.18
C LYS A 193 -3.86 -8.80 -16.58
N PRO A 194 -4.69 -8.78 -17.64
CA PRO A 194 -4.23 -8.35 -18.96
C PRO A 194 -3.66 -6.93 -18.99
N LYS A 195 -4.16 -6.04 -18.13
CA LYS A 195 -3.66 -4.67 -18.01
C LYS A 195 -2.27 -4.62 -17.38
N PHE A 196 -2.04 -5.44 -16.35
CA PHE A 196 -0.70 -5.58 -15.76
C PHE A 196 0.28 -6.19 -16.75
N ASP A 197 -0.12 -7.27 -17.43
CA ASP A 197 0.71 -7.94 -18.44
C ASP A 197 1.11 -6.95 -19.56
N LEU A 198 0.18 -6.12 -20.02
CA LEU A 198 0.44 -5.08 -21.01
C LEU A 198 1.48 -4.07 -20.51
N VAL A 199 1.28 -3.48 -19.33
CA VAL A 199 2.22 -2.50 -18.76
C VAL A 199 3.61 -3.10 -18.60
N LEU A 200 3.71 -4.30 -18.05
CA LEU A 200 5.00 -4.99 -17.85
C LEU A 200 5.69 -5.31 -19.21
N SER A 201 4.92 -5.70 -20.24
CA SER A 201 5.47 -5.93 -21.58
C SER A 201 6.03 -4.65 -22.22
N LYS A 202 5.35 -3.51 -22.04
CA LYS A 202 5.83 -2.21 -22.53
C LYS A 202 7.09 -1.76 -21.77
N LEU A 203 7.11 -1.93 -20.45
CA LEU A 203 8.30 -1.60 -19.67
C LEU A 203 9.49 -2.50 -19.99
N ALA A 204 9.27 -3.78 -20.31
CA ALA A 204 10.32 -4.72 -20.68
C ALA A 204 11.10 -4.29 -21.96
N THR A 205 10.57 -3.40 -22.79
CA THR A 205 11.32 -2.79 -23.90
C THR A 205 12.50 -1.94 -23.45
N LEU A 206 12.52 -1.56 -22.17
CA LEU A 206 13.59 -0.78 -21.54
C LEU A 206 14.64 -1.67 -20.84
N ASP A 207 14.46 -2.99 -20.80
CA ASP A 207 15.36 -3.91 -20.12
C ASP A 207 16.80 -3.78 -20.66
N GLY A 208 17.77 -3.80 -19.75
CA GLY A 208 19.19 -3.66 -20.03
C GLY A 208 19.66 -2.26 -20.45
N ARG A 209 18.75 -1.28 -20.59
CA ARG A 209 19.09 0.09 -21.03
C ARG A 209 19.42 1.05 -19.88
N ASN A 210 19.30 0.61 -18.63
CA ASN A 210 19.55 1.40 -17.43
C ASN A 210 18.78 2.75 -17.41
N ILE A 211 17.52 2.73 -17.88
CA ILE A 211 16.62 3.89 -17.94
C ILE A 211 15.76 3.96 -16.68
N ALA A 212 15.17 2.83 -16.30
CA ALA A 212 14.31 2.69 -15.14
C ALA A 212 14.36 1.26 -14.57
N SER A 213 13.86 1.10 -13.35
CA SER A 213 13.58 -0.20 -12.74
C SER A 213 12.13 -0.22 -12.24
N TRP A 214 11.49 -1.39 -12.19
CA TRP A 214 10.10 -1.50 -11.77
C TRP A 214 9.83 -2.81 -11.06
N THR A 215 8.76 -2.81 -10.25
CA THR A 215 8.29 -4.01 -9.57
C THR A 215 7.44 -4.88 -10.50
N GLN A 216 7.42 -6.19 -10.22
CA GLN A 216 6.57 -7.18 -10.90
C GLN A 216 5.61 -7.81 -9.87
N PRO A 217 4.49 -7.15 -9.55
CA PRO A 217 3.61 -7.57 -8.46
C PRO A 217 2.78 -8.80 -8.83
N ASN A 218 2.52 -9.66 -7.84
CA ASN A 218 1.59 -10.80 -7.96
C ASN A 218 0.13 -10.40 -7.62
N GLY A 219 -0.11 -9.13 -7.31
CA GLY A 219 -1.42 -8.63 -6.94
C GLY A 219 -1.43 -7.14 -6.65
N GLY A 220 -2.55 -6.66 -6.12
CA GLY A 220 -2.76 -5.23 -5.86
C GLY A 220 -3.18 -4.45 -7.11
N TYR A 221 -2.96 -3.13 -7.08
CA TYR A 221 -3.44 -2.21 -8.11
C TYR A 221 -2.33 -1.38 -8.76
N PHE A 222 -1.07 -1.58 -8.37
CA PHE A 222 0.00 -0.68 -8.75
C PHE A 222 1.26 -1.42 -9.18
N ILE A 223 2.04 -0.74 -10.02
CA ILE A 223 3.43 -1.05 -10.33
C ILE A 223 4.24 0.16 -9.88
N SER A 224 5.28 -0.06 -9.10
CA SER A 224 6.21 0.98 -8.68
C SER A 224 7.38 1.01 -9.65
N LEU A 225 7.65 2.20 -10.19
CA LEU A 225 8.77 2.41 -11.11
C LEU A 225 9.70 3.46 -10.52
N ASN A 226 11.00 3.21 -10.58
CA ASN A 226 12.04 4.19 -10.29
C ASN A 226 12.75 4.57 -11.59
N THR A 227 12.74 5.85 -11.91
CA THR A 227 13.59 6.45 -12.94
C THR A 227 15.03 6.55 -12.44
N ARG A 228 15.94 7.07 -13.25
CA ARG A 228 17.19 7.63 -12.70
C ARG A 228 16.87 8.75 -11.72
N PRO A 229 17.69 8.95 -10.67
CA PRO A 229 17.47 10.04 -9.71
C PRO A 229 17.32 11.41 -10.40
N GLY A 230 16.36 12.21 -9.91
CA GLY A 230 16.08 13.55 -10.41
C GLY A 230 15.14 13.62 -11.62
N LEU A 231 14.53 12.51 -12.06
CA LEU A 231 13.75 12.49 -13.31
C LEU A 231 12.25 12.24 -13.14
N ALA A 232 11.76 11.87 -11.97
CA ALA A 232 10.36 11.47 -11.82
C ALA A 232 9.39 12.62 -12.17
N ASP A 233 9.62 13.82 -11.69
CA ASP A 233 8.82 15.00 -12.01
C ASP A 233 8.88 15.37 -13.49
N VAL A 234 10.06 15.33 -14.10
CA VAL A 234 10.25 15.58 -15.53
C VAL A 234 9.44 14.59 -16.38
N VAL A 235 9.48 13.30 -16.04
CA VAL A 235 8.71 12.25 -16.75
C VAL A 235 7.22 12.48 -16.59
N VAL A 236 6.75 12.78 -15.37
CA VAL A 236 5.33 13.04 -15.07
C VAL A 236 4.83 14.26 -15.86
N ASP A 237 5.62 15.34 -15.92
CA ASP A 237 5.28 16.56 -16.65
C ASP A 237 5.26 16.35 -18.17
N LEU A 238 6.24 15.63 -18.71
CA LEU A 238 6.26 15.25 -20.14
C LEU A 238 5.05 14.40 -20.50
N ALA A 239 4.72 13.40 -19.68
CA ALA A 239 3.55 12.55 -19.89
C ALA A 239 2.25 13.37 -19.85
N ALA A 240 2.11 14.27 -18.88
CA ALA A 240 0.96 15.16 -18.77
C ALA A 240 0.83 16.09 -19.98
N GLY A 241 1.94 16.65 -20.47
CA GLY A 241 1.98 17.45 -21.71
C GLY A 241 1.58 16.67 -22.96
N ALA A 242 1.78 15.37 -22.96
CA ALA A 242 1.36 14.45 -24.03
C ALA A 242 -0.02 13.81 -23.80
N GLY A 243 -0.76 14.25 -22.75
CA GLY A 243 -2.14 13.80 -22.48
C GLY A 243 -2.24 12.57 -21.56
N VAL A 244 -1.13 12.07 -21.01
CA VAL A 244 -1.13 10.95 -20.06
C VAL A 244 -0.99 11.45 -18.62
N LYS A 245 -2.08 11.32 -17.85
CA LYS A 245 -2.12 11.80 -16.46
C LYS A 245 -1.66 10.69 -15.50
N LEU A 246 -0.57 10.95 -14.81
CA LEU A 246 -0.03 10.12 -13.73
C LEU A 246 -0.32 10.72 -12.34
N THR A 247 -0.08 9.95 -11.29
CA THR A 247 -0.02 10.49 -9.93
C THR A 247 1.19 11.44 -9.83
N PRO A 248 1.07 12.60 -9.15
CA PRO A 248 2.19 13.53 -9.01
C PRO A 248 3.45 12.84 -8.45
N ALA A 249 4.60 13.22 -8.96
CA ALA A 249 5.88 12.78 -8.40
C ALA A 249 5.98 13.15 -6.92
N GLY A 250 6.62 12.29 -6.12
CA GLY A 250 6.75 12.48 -4.66
C GLY A 250 5.53 12.04 -3.84
N SER A 251 4.35 11.83 -4.44
CA SER A 251 3.13 11.48 -3.69
C SER A 251 3.22 10.17 -2.90
N THR A 252 4.16 9.30 -3.23
CA THR A 252 4.44 8.05 -2.52
C THR A 252 5.38 8.21 -1.31
N PHE A 253 5.68 9.44 -0.94
CA PHE A 253 6.55 9.81 0.19
C PHE A 253 5.86 10.82 1.10
N PRO A 254 6.18 10.82 2.41
CA PRO A 254 5.74 11.85 3.35
C PRO A 254 6.01 13.27 2.84
N TYR A 255 5.05 14.16 3.09
CA TYR A 255 5.11 15.57 2.67
C TYR A 255 5.24 15.78 1.14
N GLY A 256 4.94 14.76 0.34
CA GLY A 256 5.07 14.80 -1.13
C GLY A 256 6.53 14.91 -1.62
N LYS A 257 7.51 14.49 -0.83
CA LYS A 257 8.93 14.67 -1.12
C LYS A 257 9.66 13.33 -1.23
N ASP A 258 9.88 12.87 -2.46
CA ASP A 258 10.84 11.81 -2.74
C ASP A 258 12.25 12.40 -2.74
N PRO A 259 13.15 12.00 -1.81
CA PRO A 259 14.50 12.57 -1.73
C PRO A 259 15.34 12.38 -2.99
N LEU A 260 15.06 11.33 -3.75
CA LEU A 260 15.77 11.02 -5.00
C LEU A 260 14.99 11.46 -6.24
N ASN A 261 13.76 11.97 -6.09
CA ASN A 261 12.89 12.35 -7.22
C ASN A 261 12.90 11.30 -8.33
N GLN A 262 12.62 10.04 -7.97
CA GLN A 262 12.74 8.91 -8.90
C GLN A 262 11.50 8.03 -8.96
N ASN A 263 10.65 8.03 -7.92
CA ASN A 263 9.55 7.08 -7.83
C ASN A 263 8.30 7.57 -8.56
N ILE A 264 7.75 6.71 -9.40
CA ILE A 264 6.47 6.90 -10.11
C ILE A 264 5.56 5.70 -9.83
N ARG A 265 4.34 5.98 -9.41
CA ARG A 265 3.29 4.97 -9.22
C ARG A 265 2.46 4.84 -10.49
N ILE A 266 2.45 3.66 -11.11
CA ILE A 266 1.63 3.31 -12.26
C ILE A 266 0.38 2.58 -11.76
N ALA A 267 -0.81 3.05 -12.19
CA ALA A 267 -2.11 2.48 -11.81
C ALA A 267 -2.88 2.00 -13.06
N PRO A 268 -2.66 0.78 -13.53
CA PRO A 268 -3.18 0.29 -14.81
C PRO A 268 -4.66 -0.08 -14.80
N THR A 269 -5.31 -0.09 -13.64
CA THR A 269 -6.60 -0.76 -13.45
C THR A 269 -7.80 -0.04 -14.07
N TYR A 270 -7.75 1.30 -14.19
CA TYR A 270 -8.89 2.12 -14.63
C TYR A 270 -9.05 2.20 -16.17
N PRO A 271 -8.02 2.52 -16.99
CA PRO A 271 -8.19 2.68 -18.43
C PRO A 271 -8.61 1.38 -19.12
N SER A 272 -9.21 1.48 -20.31
CA SER A 272 -9.36 0.34 -21.22
C SER A 272 -7.99 -0.19 -21.66
N ILE A 273 -7.93 -1.38 -22.24
CA ILE A 273 -6.68 -1.96 -22.77
C ILE A 273 -6.09 -1.06 -23.85
N ASP A 274 -6.94 -0.56 -24.78
CA ASP A 274 -6.49 0.27 -25.91
C ASP A 274 -5.96 1.63 -25.42
N GLU A 275 -6.63 2.27 -24.47
CA GLU A 275 -6.15 3.51 -23.85
C GLU A 275 -4.83 3.29 -23.08
N LEU A 276 -4.73 2.16 -22.38
CA LEU A 276 -3.53 1.81 -21.61
C LEU A 276 -2.35 1.54 -22.54
N ASP A 277 -2.57 0.87 -23.67
CA ASP A 277 -1.54 0.60 -24.68
C ASP A 277 -0.93 1.91 -25.20
N GLN A 278 -1.78 2.85 -25.63
CA GLN A 278 -1.35 4.16 -26.10
C GLN A 278 -0.67 4.98 -24.99
N ALA A 279 -1.24 4.97 -23.78
CA ALA A 279 -0.67 5.69 -22.65
C ALA A 279 0.73 5.16 -22.28
N MET A 280 0.94 3.85 -22.37
CA MET A 280 2.24 3.25 -22.09
C MET A 280 3.27 3.52 -23.16
N ASP A 281 2.91 3.61 -24.44
CA ASP A 281 3.83 4.03 -25.50
C ASP A 281 4.32 5.48 -25.28
N VAL A 282 3.40 6.38 -24.93
CA VAL A 282 3.75 7.75 -24.53
C VAL A 282 4.65 7.76 -23.29
N PHE A 283 4.30 7.00 -22.25
CA PHE A 283 5.05 6.96 -21.02
C PHE A 283 6.49 6.45 -21.19
N VAL A 284 6.67 5.36 -21.96
CA VAL A 284 7.99 4.80 -22.28
C VAL A 284 8.82 5.83 -23.05
N THR A 285 8.22 6.51 -24.04
CA THR A 285 8.88 7.58 -24.80
C THR A 285 9.30 8.74 -23.89
N CYS A 286 8.46 9.12 -22.91
CA CYS A 286 8.79 10.17 -21.93
C CYS A 286 9.97 9.76 -21.04
N LEU A 287 10.03 8.49 -20.59
CA LEU A 287 11.17 7.95 -19.84
C LEU A 287 12.47 8.03 -20.63
N GLU A 288 12.45 7.61 -21.90
CA GLU A 288 13.60 7.68 -22.81
C GLU A 288 14.06 9.13 -23.02
N LEU A 289 13.10 10.01 -23.31
CA LEU A 289 13.38 11.43 -23.57
C LEU A 289 13.96 12.15 -22.36
N ALA A 290 13.40 11.92 -21.18
CA ALA A 290 13.92 12.49 -19.92
C ALA A 290 15.34 12.00 -19.63
N THR A 291 15.60 10.70 -19.90
CA THR A 291 16.94 10.10 -19.69
C THR A 291 17.98 10.64 -20.67
N LEU A 292 17.60 10.96 -21.91
CA LEU A 292 18.52 11.49 -22.92
C LEU A 292 18.86 12.97 -22.75
N ARG A 293 18.02 13.72 -22.00
CA ARG A 293 18.22 15.17 -21.77
C ARG A 293 19.10 15.47 -20.55
N ASN A 294 19.42 14.45 -19.76
CA ASN A 294 20.30 14.50 -18.59
C ASN A 294 21.54 13.62 -18.77
#